data_70ca3766ef551bd14a861ac13f39c0a8
#
_entry.id   70ca3766ef551bd14a861ac13f39c0a8
#
_cell.length_a   1.000
_cell.length_b   1.000
_cell.length_c   1.000
_cell.angle_alpha   90.00
_cell.angle_beta   90.00
_cell.angle_gamma   90.00
#
_symmetry.space_group_name_H-M   'P 1'
#
loop_
_entity.id
_entity.type
_entity.pdbx_description
1 polymer ?
#
loop_
_entity_poly.entity_id
_entity_poly.type
_entity_poly.pdbx_seq_one_letter_code
_entity_poly.pdbx_strand_id
1 'polypeptide(L)'
;KLSTQKQLVDIHHSGKPYIIYKSKKGFDLYTNFSRKIILNNKNVGSFLNKKYKSKKKETDLFIGFFGYELLNNLINIKIPNQKNINFPKGIFYKPEKKLKINNKLNYKSKDKFKGSKFKININKNSYARIFNQFKKKIKSGETYQIKICTKYKTKSKINPLDFFSRLSETNLAPEAFMIRDKNYSIISCSPENLITKEGSNITTKPIAGTVKKTKGLNKIKALNYFKKNLKETKEHNMIVDMERNDLSRICKVGSVKLHKQKIVEEYKDLFHYVSLIKGKLKKEIKNIDIIKAMMPGGSVIGCPKINTLSLLNNQEKENRNIYTGSFGYIKFNGDMRFNIIIRSILNYKNISEIS
;
A
#
# COMPACT_ATOMS: atom_id res chain seq x y z
N LYS A 1 -34.95 -6.58 -4.29
CA LYS A 1 -33.72 -5.90 -3.75
C LYS A 1 -32.80 -5.54 -4.91
N LEU A 2 -32.38 -4.26 -5.00
CA LEU A 2 -31.40 -3.81 -6.00
C LEU A 2 -30.10 -4.61 -5.85
N SER A 3 -29.46 -4.99 -6.97
CA SER A 3 -28.13 -5.63 -6.91
C SER A 3 -27.11 -4.71 -6.24
N THR A 4 -26.13 -5.27 -5.54
CA THR A 4 -25.08 -4.47 -4.87
C THR A 4 -24.34 -3.56 -5.84
N GLN A 5 -24.20 -3.98 -7.09
CA GLN A 5 -23.59 -3.18 -8.14
C GLN A 5 -24.42 -1.95 -8.50
N LYS A 6 -25.75 -2.08 -8.57
CA LYS A 6 -26.65 -0.92 -8.79
C LYS A 6 -26.58 0.05 -7.60
N GLN A 7 -26.59 -0.47 -6.36
CA GLN A 7 -26.38 0.36 -5.16
C GLN A 7 -25.04 1.13 -5.20
N LEU A 8 -23.95 0.50 -5.65
CA LEU A 8 -22.66 1.19 -5.82
C LEU A 8 -22.75 2.33 -6.83
N VAL A 9 -23.40 2.10 -7.97
CA VAL A 9 -23.58 3.13 -9.01
C VAL A 9 -24.41 4.31 -8.47
N ASP A 10 -25.48 4.04 -7.74
CA ASP A 10 -26.32 5.07 -7.12
C ASP A 10 -25.51 5.89 -6.08
N ILE A 11 -24.71 5.23 -5.25
CA ILE A 11 -23.81 5.89 -4.29
C ILE A 11 -22.78 6.75 -5.02
N HIS A 12 -22.21 6.24 -6.10
CA HIS A 12 -21.24 6.98 -6.92
C HIS A 12 -21.86 8.27 -7.49
N HIS A 13 -23.04 8.19 -8.09
CA HIS A 13 -23.75 9.33 -8.67
C HIS A 13 -24.22 10.33 -7.59
N SER A 14 -24.59 9.85 -6.41
CA SER A 14 -24.98 10.74 -5.30
C SER A 14 -23.84 11.57 -4.72
N GLY A 15 -22.58 11.31 -5.13
CA GLY A 15 -21.41 12.01 -4.60
C GLY A 15 -21.00 11.60 -3.19
N LYS A 16 -21.68 10.65 -2.56
CA LYS A 16 -21.33 10.16 -1.22
C LYS A 16 -19.99 9.40 -1.23
N PRO A 17 -19.21 9.49 -0.15
CA PRO A 17 -17.95 8.75 -0.06
C PRO A 17 -18.20 7.25 0.09
N TYR A 18 -17.28 6.45 -0.50
CA TYR A 18 -17.25 5.00 -0.35
C TYR A 18 -15.85 4.46 -0.56
N ILE A 19 -15.63 3.23 -0.08
CA ILE A 19 -14.37 2.50 -0.23
C ILE A 19 -14.69 1.13 -0.81
N ILE A 20 -13.95 0.73 -1.84
CA ILE A 20 -13.95 -0.62 -2.39
C ILE A 20 -12.62 -1.26 -2.05
N TYR A 21 -12.65 -2.49 -1.52
CA TYR A 21 -11.44 -3.25 -1.22
C TYR A 21 -11.57 -4.67 -1.74
N LYS A 22 -10.52 -5.16 -2.39
CA LYS A 22 -10.47 -6.53 -2.90
C LYS A 22 -10.62 -7.53 -1.77
N SER A 23 -11.52 -8.47 -1.94
CA SER A 23 -11.74 -9.61 -1.04
C SER A 23 -11.38 -10.92 -1.75
N LYS A 24 -11.43 -12.04 -1.04
CA LYS A 24 -11.16 -13.37 -1.63
C LYS A 24 -12.07 -13.67 -2.83
N LYS A 25 -13.35 -13.29 -2.73
CA LYS A 25 -14.36 -13.50 -3.79
C LYS A 25 -15.00 -12.16 -4.15
N GLY A 26 -14.41 -11.40 -5.10
CA GLY A 26 -14.95 -10.10 -5.51
C GLY A 26 -14.41 -8.94 -4.69
N PHE A 27 -15.29 -8.05 -4.24
CA PHE A 27 -14.92 -6.84 -3.52
C PHE A 27 -15.85 -6.59 -2.33
N ASP A 28 -15.31 -6.01 -1.27
CA ASP A 28 -16.08 -5.44 -0.17
C ASP A 28 -16.29 -3.95 -0.44
N LEU A 29 -17.54 -3.49 -0.37
CA LEU A 29 -17.94 -2.08 -0.48
C LEU A 29 -18.30 -1.56 0.90
N TYR A 30 -17.56 -0.55 1.37
CA TYR A 30 -17.82 0.16 2.62
C TYR A 30 -18.42 1.53 2.33
N THR A 31 -19.51 1.86 3.03
CA THR A 31 -20.27 3.11 2.82
C THR A 31 -20.98 3.54 4.11
N ASN A 32 -21.67 4.71 4.05
CA ASN A 32 -22.36 5.30 5.19
C ASN A 32 -21.42 5.48 6.39
N PHE A 33 -20.42 6.34 6.22
CA PHE A 33 -19.42 6.57 7.25
C PHE A 33 -19.97 7.45 8.37
N SER A 34 -19.98 6.93 9.61
CA SER A 34 -20.36 7.70 10.81
C SER A 34 -19.25 8.62 11.31
N ARG A 35 -17.99 8.29 10.96
CA ARG A 35 -16.82 9.10 11.31
C ARG A 35 -15.80 9.11 10.18
N LYS A 36 -15.17 10.30 9.99
CA LYS A 36 -13.98 10.49 9.19
C LYS A 36 -12.92 11.11 10.09
N ILE A 37 -11.78 10.46 10.21
CA ILE A 37 -10.67 10.91 11.06
C ILE A 37 -9.51 11.28 10.15
N ILE A 38 -9.13 12.56 10.16
CA ILE A 38 -7.93 13.05 9.47
C ILE A 38 -6.77 12.96 10.45
N LEU A 39 -5.74 12.21 10.06
CA LEU A 39 -4.58 11.96 10.89
C LEU A 39 -3.47 12.99 10.66
N ASN A 40 -2.82 13.32 11.75
CA ASN A 40 -1.61 14.13 11.79
C ASN A 40 -0.69 13.63 12.92
N ASN A 41 0.46 14.28 13.09
CA ASN A 41 1.45 13.87 14.09
C ASN A 41 0.92 13.94 15.53
N LYS A 42 -0.06 14.83 15.81
CA LYS A 42 -0.60 15.01 17.17
C LYS A 42 -1.62 13.96 17.56
N ASN A 43 -2.42 13.45 16.61
CA ASN A 43 -3.55 12.58 16.90
C ASN A 43 -3.38 11.11 16.49
N VAL A 44 -2.37 10.77 15.67
CA VAL A 44 -2.17 9.40 15.18
C VAL A 44 -1.89 8.42 16.33
N GLY A 45 -1.14 8.82 17.34
CA GLY A 45 -0.86 7.98 18.51
C GLY A 45 -2.12 7.65 19.29
N SER A 46 -2.94 8.66 19.60
CA SER A 46 -4.23 8.45 20.29
C SER A 46 -5.19 7.62 19.46
N PHE A 47 -5.25 7.81 18.13
CA PHE A 47 -6.05 7.00 17.24
C PHE A 47 -5.67 5.52 17.29
N LEU A 48 -4.37 5.20 17.21
CA LEU A 48 -3.87 3.82 17.19
C LEU A 48 -4.00 3.10 18.54
N ASN A 49 -3.89 3.84 19.65
CA ASN A 49 -3.94 3.28 21.00
C ASN A 49 -5.35 3.23 21.58
N LYS A 50 -6.32 3.90 20.97
CA LYS A 50 -7.69 3.94 21.47
C LYS A 50 -8.34 2.57 21.34
N LYS A 51 -8.86 2.08 22.45
CA LYS A 51 -9.67 0.85 22.50
C LYS A 51 -11.12 1.18 22.15
N TYR A 52 -11.72 0.36 21.31
CA TYR A 52 -13.13 0.47 20.94
C TYR A 52 -13.87 -0.79 21.37
N LYS A 53 -15.09 -0.62 21.88
CA LYS A 53 -15.96 -1.76 22.21
C LYS A 53 -16.48 -2.38 20.91
N SER A 54 -16.15 -3.64 20.66
CA SER A 54 -16.67 -4.37 19.51
C SER A 54 -18.06 -4.92 19.83
N LYS A 55 -18.99 -4.74 18.90
CA LYS A 55 -20.32 -5.34 18.89
C LYS A 55 -20.36 -6.59 18.00
N LYS A 56 -19.19 -7.09 17.59
CA LYS A 56 -19.02 -8.24 16.66
C LYS A 56 -19.64 -8.03 15.28
N LYS A 57 -19.80 -6.77 14.84
CA LYS A 57 -20.27 -6.43 13.50
C LYS A 57 -19.11 -6.42 12.51
N GLU A 58 -19.36 -6.77 11.24
CA GLU A 58 -18.36 -6.66 10.17
C GLU A 58 -17.87 -5.22 9.93
N THR A 59 -18.65 -4.22 10.37
CA THR A 59 -18.34 -2.80 10.29
C THR A 59 -17.63 -2.26 11.54
N ASP A 60 -17.31 -3.10 12.53
CA ASP A 60 -16.56 -2.70 13.73
C ASP A 60 -15.06 -2.55 13.40
N LEU A 61 -14.75 -1.57 12.55
CA LEU A 61 -13.41 -1.28 12.08
C LEU A 61 -13.28 0.19 11.66
N PHE A 62 -12.05 0.64 11.58
CA PHE A 62 -11.66 1.80 10.82
C PHE A 62 -10.92 1.36 9.57
N ILE A 63 -11.27 1.89 8.40
CA ILE A 63 -10.63 1.61 7.11
C ILE A 63 -10.13 2.91 6.49
N GLY A 64 -8.91 2.89 5.94
CA GLY A 64 -8.29 4.08 5.38
C GLY A 64 -6.82 3.91 5.10
N PHE A 65 -6.06 5.00 5.13
CA PHE A 65 -4.66 4.97 4.76
C PHE A 65 -3.78 5.81 5.68
N PHE A 66 -2.51 5.40 5.77
CA PHE A 66 -1.39 6.17 6.28
C PHE A 66 -0.54 6.62 5.10
N GLY A 67 -0.31 7.91 4.95
CA GLY A 67 0.62 8.46 3.96
C GLY A 67 2.07 8.35 4.42
N TYR A 68 2.98 8.42 3.48
CA TYR A 68 4.42 8.26 3.71
C TYR A 68 4.98 9.23 4.76
N GLU A 69 4.60 10.50 4.70
CA GLU A 69 5.09 11.53 5.61
C GLU A 69 4.66 11.27 7.06
N LEU A 70 3.43 10.79 7.27
CA LEU A 70 2.94 10.44 8.59
C LEU A 70 3.72 9.26 9.19
N LEU A 71 4.01 8.25 8.37
CA LEU A 71 4.76 7.06 8.78
C LEU A 71 6.20 7.41 9.17
N ASN A 72 6.86 8.28 8.41
CA ASN A 72 8.21 8.77 8.76
C ASN A 72 8.21 9.51 10.10
N ASN A 73 7.23 10.38 10.31
CA ASN A 73 7.12 11.13 11.57
C ASN A 73 6.88 10.20 12.78
N LEU A 74 6.13 9.10 12.60
CA LEU A 74 5.90 8.12 13.67
C LEU A 74 7.19 7.44 14.15
N ILE A 75 8.16 7.26 13.27
CA ILE A 75 9.47 6.66 13.59
C ILE A 75 10.57 7.70 13.77
N ASN A 76 10.19 8.97 13.99
CA ASN A 76 11.08 10.10 14.24
C ASN A 76 12.09 10.40 13.11
N ILE A 77 11.75 10.07 11.88
CA ILE A 77 12.54 10.44 10.71
C ILE A 77 12.09 11.83 10.23
N LYS A 78 13.02 12.77 10.20
CA LYS A 78 12.77 14.12 9.69
C LYS A 78 12.61 14.12 8.17
N ILE A 79 11.72 14.95 7.68
CA ILE A 79 11.54 15.23 6.26
C ILE A 79 11.80 16.73 6.06
N PRO A 80 13.03 17.13 5.72
CA PRO A 80 13.45 18.52 5.79
C PRO A 80 12.81 19.44 4.74
N ASN A 81 12.36 18.92 3.61
CA ASN A 81 11.96 19.71 2.45
C ASN A 81 10.49 19.52 2.07
N GLN A 82 9.59 19.50 3.03
CA GLN A 82 8.16 19.41 2.72
C GLN A 82 7.69 20.66 1.97
N LYS A 83 7.59 20.60 0.65
CA LYS A 83 6.75 21.53 -0.08
C LYS A 83 5.31 21.26 0.33
N ASN A 84 4.62 22.29 0.82
CA ASN A 84 3.25 22.22 1.30
C ASN A 84 2.31 21.67 0.23
N ILE A 85 2.06 20.39 0.26
CA ILE A 85 0.94 19.78 -0.42
C ILE A 85 -0.15 19.63 0.63
N ASN A 86 -1.25 20.35 0.41
CA ASN A 86 -2.41 20.34 1.32
C ASN A 86 -3.20 19.01 1.26
N PHE A 87 -2.55 17.88 0.95
CA PHE A 87 -3.21 16.58 0.99
C PHE A 87 -3.03 15.95 2.39
N PRO A 88 -4.10 15.40 2.98
CA PRO A 88 -4.03 14.80 4.31
C PRO A 88 -3.01 13.67 4.41
N LYS A 89 -2.23 13.67 5.51
CA LYS A 89 -1.20 12.65 5.77
C LYS A 89 -1.76 11.26 6.10
N GLY A 90 -3.04 11.17 6.42
CA GLY A 90 -3.76 9.91 6.66
C GLY A 90 -5.23 10.19 6.90
N ILE A 91 -6.09 9.29 6.47
CA ILE A 91 -7.54 9.39 6.68
C ILE A 91 -8.07 7.99 6.97
N PHE A 92 -8.89 7.89 8.01
CA PHE A 92 -9.64 6.67 8.33
C PHE A 92 -11.12 6.95 8.47
N TYR A 93 -11.92 6.00 8.05
CA TYR A 93 -13.37 6.04 8.05
C TYR A 93 -13.94 4.91 8.89
N LYS A 94 -15.02 5.19 9.66
CA LYS A 94 -15.83 4.20 10.34
C LYS A 94 -17.07 3.92 9.48
N PRO A 95 -17.14 2.79 8.78
CA PRO A 95 -18.32 2.44 7.99
C PRO A 95 -19.47 1.95 8.88
N GLU A 96 -20.69 2.26 8.49
CA GLU A 96 -21.90 1.68 9.08
C GLU A 96 -22.52 0.59 8.19
N LYS A 97 -22.12 0.54 6.92
CA LYS A 97 -22.61 -0.46 5.97
C LYS A 97 -21.45 -1.09 5.22
N LYS A 98 -21.49 -2.42 5.14
CA LYS A 98 -20.61 -3.24 4.31
C LYS A 98 -21.47 -4.10 3.38
N LEU A 99 -21.15 -4.09 2.10
CA LEU A 99 -21.80 -4.89 1.07
C LEU A 99 -20.76 -5.71 0.32
N LYS A 100 -21.15 -6.87 -0.19
CA LYS A 100 -20.29 -7.73 -1.00
C LYS A 100 -20.66 -7.61 -2.47
N ILE A 101 -19.65 -7.38 -3.31
CA ILE A 101 -19.75 -7.45 -4.76
C ILE A 101 -19.07 -8.73 -5.19
N ASN A 102 -19.86 -9.78 -5.48
CA ASN A 102 -19.35 -11.14 -5.72
C ASN A 102 -18.72 -11.33 -7.10
N ASN A 103 -18.97 -10.42 -8.04
CA ASN A 103 -18.52 -10.50 -9.42
C ASN A 103 -17.54 -9.38 -9.76
N LYS A 104 -17.09 -9.35 -11.01
CA LYS A 104 -16.30 -8.24 -11.54
C LYS A 104 -17.08 -6.93 -11.41
N LEU A 105 -16.35 -5.87 -11.10
CA LEU A 105 -16.90 -4.53 -11.23
C LEU A 105 -17.13 -4.26 -12.71
N ASN A 106 -18.35 -3.91 -13.06
CA ASN A 106 -18.72 -3.57 -14.44
C ASN A 106 -19.40 -2.20 -14.46
N TYR A 107 -18.58 -1.17 -14.57
CA TYR A 107 -19.07 0.21 -14.70
C TYR A 107 -18.28 0.92 -15.80
N LYS A 108 -19.00 1.53 -16.73
CA LYS A 108 -18.43 2.36 -17.79
C LYS A 108 -19.09 3.73 -17.73
N SER A 109 -18.30 4.76 -17.56
CA SER A 109 -18.75 6.13 -17.67
C SER A 109 -18.99 6.50 -19.14
N LYS A 110 -19.99 7.33 -19.40
CA LYS A 110 -20.19 7.99 -20.69
C LYS A 110 -19.18 9.11 -20.90
N ASP A 111 -18.60 9.64 -19.82
CA ASP A 111 -17.61 10.70 -19.90
C ASP A 111 -16.26 10.17 -20.41
N LYS A 112 -15.74 10.83 -21.43
CA LYS A 112 -14.38 10.56 -21.91
C LYS A 112 -13.35 11.13 -20.90
N PHE A 113 -12.25 10.40 -20.71
CA PHE A 113 -11.12 10.94 -19.96
C PHE A 113 -10.64 12.25 -20.57
N LYS A 114 -10.57 13.30 -19.74
CA LYS A 114 -9.99 14.59 -20.11
C LYS A 114 -8.75 14.84 -19.25
N GLY A 115 -7.59 14.88 -19.89
CA GLY A 115 -6.33 15.14 -19.19
C GLY A 115 -5.26 15.72 -20.11
N SER A 116 -4.36 16.47 -19.52
CA SER A 116 -3.15 16.95 -20.20
C SER A 116 -2.07 15.86 -20.22
N LYS A 117 -0.96 16.10 -20.94
CA LYS A 117 0.20 15.22 -20.87
C LYS A 117 0.77 15.18 -19.45
N PHE A 118 1.26 14.02 -19.04
CA PHE A 118 1.96 13.88 -17.76
C PHE A 118 3.27 14.65 -17.76
N LYS A 119 3.50 15.37 -16.67
CA LYS A 119 4.78 16.04 -16.39
C LYS A 119 5.52 15.21 -15.33
N ILE A 120 6.78 14.89 -15.60
CA ILE A 120 7.66 14.22 -14.65
C ILE A 120 8.38 15.27 -13.78
N ASN A 121 8.55 14.97 -12.49
CA ASN A 121 9.22 15.88 -11.56
C ASN A 121 10.76 15.88 -11.66
N ILE A 122 11.34 14.82 -12.22
CA ILE A 122 12.79 14.64 -12.34
C ILE A 122 13.12 14.31 -13.81
N ASN A 123 13.88 15.15 -14.48
CA ASN A 123 14.36 14.86 -15.83
C ASN A 123 15.50 13.82 -15.83
N LYS A 124 15.85 13.30 -17.01
CA LYS A 124 16.86 12.24 -17.18
C LYS A 124 18.22 12.60 -16.55
N ASN A 125 18.70 13.82 -16.72
CA ASN A 125 20.01 14.25 -16.20
C ASN A 125 19.98 14.34 -14.66
N SER A 126 18.91 14.88 -14.09
CA SER A 126 18.72 14.92 -12.64
C SER A 126 18.62 13.52 -12.06
N TYR A 127 17.87 12.60 -12.71
CA TYR A 127 17.79 11.21 -12.29
C TYR A 127 19.17 10.52 -12.30
N ALA A 128 19.94 10.67 -13.38
CA ALA A 128 21.28 10.09 -13.48
C ALA A 128 22.23 10.59 -12.37
N ARG A 129 22.14 11.88 -12.02
CA ARG A 129 22.91 12.47 -10.92
C ARG A 129 22.53 11.85 -9.57
N ILE A 130 21.23 11.76 -9.26
CA ILE A 130 20.69 11.14 -8.05
C ILE A 130 21.10 9.67 -7.98
N PHE A 131 20.95 8.94 -9.07
CA PHE A 131 21.35 7.54 -9.17
C PHE A 131 22.84 7.35 -8.84
N ASN A 132 23.71 8.18 -9.43
CA ASN A 132 25.15 8.11 -9.18
C ASN A 132 25.50 8.46 -7.72
N GLN A 133 24.81 9.43 -7.11
CA GLN A 133 24.97 9.76 -5.69
C GLN A 133 24.62 8.55 -4.81
N PHE A 134 23.47 7.93 -5.03
CA PHE A 134 23.06 6.76 -4.26
C PHE A 134 23.92 5.52 -4.55
N LYS A 135 24.41 5.37 -5.77
CA LYS A 135 25.38 4.31 -6.10
C LYS A 135 26.66 4.44 -5.27
N LYS A 136 27.15 5.68 -5.02
CA LYS A 136 28.27 5.94 -4.09
C LYS A 136 27.92 5.55 -2.67
N LYS A 137 26.70 5.88 -2.18
CA LYS A 137 26.21 5.50 -0.85
C LYS A 137 26.10 3.99 -0.65
N ILE A 138 25.71 3.26 -1.71
CA ILE A 138 25.73 1.79 -1.69
C ILE A 138 27.15 1.27 -1.61
N LYS A 139 28.08 1.83 -2.40
CA LYS A 139 29.50 1.42 -2.38
C LYS A 139 30.19 1.70 -1.04
N SER A 140 29.82 2.78 -0.34
CA SER A 140 30.33 3.09 1.01
C SER A 140 29.63 2.32 2.14
N GLY A 141 28.69 1.43 1.83
CA GLY A 141 28.00 0.61 2.82
C GLY A 141 26.90 1.33 3.62
N GLU A 142 26.54 2.58 3.25
CA GLU A 142 25.52 3.35 3.95
C GLU A 142 24.10 2.78 3.70
N THR A 143 23.89 2.14 2.57
CA THR A 143 22.66 1.41 2.25
C THR A 143 22.97 0.28 1.28
N TYR A 144 22.19 -0.80 1.33
CA TYR A 144 22.34 -1.94 0.39
C TYR A 144 21.42 -1.83 -0.81
N GLN A 145 20.25 -1.21 -0.61
CA GLN A 145 19.26 -0.96 -1.63
C GLN A 145 18.52 0.34 -1.32
N ILE A 146 18.20 1.12 -2.34
CA ILE A 146 17.42 2.34 -2.23
C ILE A 146 16.47 2.48 -3.42
N LYS A 147 15.21 2.87 -3.16
CA LYS A 147 14.18 3.04 -4.19
C LYS A 147 13.95 4.53 -4.45
N ILE A 148 14.49 5.04 -5.56
CA ILE A 148 14.33 6.43 -6.00
C ILE A 148 12.87 6.61 -6.43
N CYS A 149 12.21 7.64 -5.91
CA CYS A 149 10.86 8.02 -6.32
C CYS A 149 10.90 9.00 -7.48
N THR A 150 10.17 8.67 -8.54
CA THR A 150 9.83 9.62 -9.61
C THR A 150 8.33 9.83 -9.64
N LYS A 151 7.91 11.07 -9.90
CA LYS A 151 6.52 11.45 -9.81
C LYS A 151 6.02 12.02 -11.14
N TYR A 152 4.86 11.54 -11.56
CA TYR A 152 4.18 11.99 -12.76
C TYR A 152 2.89 12.69 -12.35
N LYS A 153 2.67 13.90 -12.85
CA LYS A 153 1.47 14.71 -12.55
C LYS A 153 0.81 15.17 -13.83
N THR A 154 -0.51 15.19 -13.83
CA THR A 154 -1.30 15.77 -14.92
C THR A 154 -2.54 16.47 -14.37
N LYS A 155 -2.96 17.57 -15.00
CA LYS A 155 -4.31 18.12 -14.80
C LYS A 155 -5.30 17.18 -15.46
N SER A 156 -6.21 16.58 -14.71
CA SER A 156 -7.18 15.63 -15.24
C SER A 156 -8.40 15.53 -14.36
N LYS A 157 -9.54 15.35 -15.00
CA LYS A 157 -10.79 14.96 -14.35
C LYS A 157 -11.03 13.49 -14.70
N ILE A 158 -10.94 12.63 -13.70
CA ILE A 158 -11.18 11.20 -13.85
C ILE A 158 -12.51 10.80 -13.21
N ASN A 159 -13.21 9.83 -13.81
CA ASN A 159 -14.26 9.10 -13.11
C ASN A 159 -13.59 7.93 -12.37
N PRO A 160 -13.48 7.97 -11.03
CA PRO A 160 -12.69 6.98 -10.29
C PRO A 160 -13.29 5.57 -10.38
N LEU A 161 -14.61 5.44 -10.46
CA LEU A 161 -15.26 4.14 -10.55
C LEU A 161 -15.04 3.48 -11.91
N ASP A 162 -15.14 4.23 -13.00
CA ASP A 162 -14.83 3.75 -14.35
C ASP A 162 -13.35 3.33 -14.45
N PHE A 163 -12.46 4.18 -13.94
CA PHE A 163 -11.02 3.90 -13.97
C PHE A 163 -10.67 2.64 -13.17
N PHE A 164 -11.22 2.49 -11.96
CA PHE A 164 -11.00 1.31 -11.13
C PHE A 164 -11.61 0.04 -11.75
N SER A 165 -12.80 0.15 -12.35
CA SER A 165 -13.45 -0.96 -13.05
C SER A 165 -12.57 -1.50 -14.17
N ARG A 166 -12.06 -0.63 -15.05
CA ARG A 166 -11.15 -1.00 -16.15
C ARG A 166 -9.83 -1.59 -15.65
N LEU A 167 -9.23 -0.98 -14.62
CA LEU A 167 -8.01 -1.54 -14.01
C LEU A 167 -8.25 -2.91 -13.41
N SER A 168 -9.39 -3.13 -12.76
CA SER A 168 -9.72 -4.42 -12.16
C SER A 168 -9.95 -5.52 -13.20
N GLU A 169 -10.33 -5.19 -14.41
CA GLU A 169 -10.42 -6.15 -15.52
C GLU A 169 -9.05 -6.56 -16.06
N THR A 170 -8.14 -5.62 -16.16
CA THR A 170 -6.83 -5.82 -16.83
C THR A 170 -5.73 -6.19 -15.86
N ASN A 171 -5.71 -5.63 -14.66
CA ASN A 171 -4.60 -5.75 -13.71
C ASN A 171 -5.09 -5.91 -12.27
N LEU A 172 -5.98 -6.89 -12.04
CA LEU A 172 -6.51 -7.15 -10.70
C LEU A 172 -5.43 -7.71 -9.78
N ALA A 173 -5.09 -6.95 -8.74
CA ALA A 173 -4.14 -7.34 -7.72
C ALA A 173 -4.85 -7.72 -6.40
N PRO A 174 -4.24 -8.58 -5.55
CA PRO A 174 -4.90 -9.11 -4.34
C PRO A 174 -5.22 -8.05 -3.29
N GLU A 175 -4.53 -6.93 -3.30
CA GLU A 175 -4.71 -5.80 -2.38
C GLU A 175 -5.25 -4.56 -3.10
N ALA A 176 -5.95 -4.75 -4.22
CA ALA A 176 -6.55 -3.65 -4.98
C ALA A 176 -7.63 -2.94 -4.16
N PHE A 177 -7.64 -1.61 -4.20
CA PHE A 177 -8.64 -0.81 -3.51
C PHE A 177 -8.92 0.51 -4.22
N MET A 178 -10.05 1.10 -3.87
CA MET A 178 -10.40 2.46 -4.26
C MET A 178 -11.04 3.19 -3.07
N ILE A 179 -10.60 4.42 -2.85
CA ILE A 179 -11.29 5.39 -1.99
C ILE A 179 -11.87 6.48 -2.89
N ARG A 180 -13.16 6.76 -2.72
CA ARG A 180 -13.79 7.92 -3.32
C ARG A 180 -14.37 8.79 -2.22
N ASP A 181 -13.89 10.02 -2.11
CA ASP A 181 -14.40 11.07 -1.23
C ASP A 181 -14.87 12.26 -2.07
N LYS A 182 -15.45 13.29 -1.46
CA LYS A 182 -15.90 14.50 -2.15
C LYS A 182 -14.78 15.17 -2.96
N ASN A 183 -13.59 15.30 -2.35
CA ASN A 183 -12.50 16.14 -2.84
C ASN A 183 -11.32 15.34 -3.42
N TYR A 184 -11.33 14.00 -3.30
CA TYR A 184 -10.24 13.19 -3.79
C TYR A 184 -10.69 11.75 -4.10
N SER A 185 -9.89 11.07 -4.88
CA SER A 185 -9.94 9.63 -5.04
C SER A 185 -8.54 9.03 -5.02
N ILE A 186 -8.44 7.83 -4.46
CA ILE A 186 -7.24 7.00 -4.50
C ILE A 186 -7.63 5.69 -5.15
N ILE A 187 -6.89 5.27 -6.16
CA ILE A 187 -7.07 4.01 -6.86
C ILE A 187 -5.75 3.27 -6.84
N SER A 188 -5.77 2.01 -6.44
CA SER A 188 -4.55 1.20 -6.35
C SER A 188 -4.82 -0.25 -6.74
N CYS A 189 -3.89 -0.81 -7.51
CA CYS A 189 -3.80 -2.24 -7.80
C CYS A 189 -2.55 -2.82 -7.13
N SER A 190 -2.40 -2.59 -5.82
CA SER A 190 -1.28 -3.10 -5.04
C SER A 190 -1.29 -4.63 -4.98
N PRO A 191 -0.17 -5.29 -5.26
CA PRO A 191 -0.03 -6.73 -5.09
C PRO A 191 0.40 -7.14 -3.68
N GLU A 192 0.92 -6.21 -2.87
CA GLU A 192 1.74 -6.52 -1.71
C GLU A 192 1.01 -6.30 -0.39
N ASN A 193 0.81 -7.37 0.36
CA ASN A 193 0.31 -7.33 1.73
C ASN A 193 1.48 -7.16 2.70
N LEU A 194 1.48 -6.07 3.45
CA LEU A 194 2.52 -5.76 4.42
C LEU A 194 2.24 -6.35 5.80
N ILE A 195 1.01 -6.24 6.28
CA ILE A 195 0.62 -6.71 7.61
C ILE A 195 -0.73 -7.42 7.52
N THR A 196 -0.78 -8.61 8.10
CA THR A 196 -2.03 -9.24 8.53
C THR A 196 -1.87 -9.70 9.96
N LYS A 197 -2.67 -9.16 10.89
CA LYS A 197 -2.69 -9.51 12.31
C LYS A 197 -4.05 -10.08 12.66
N GLU A 198 -4.05 -11.26 13.28
CA GLU A 198 -5.21 -11.95 13.81
C GLU A 198 -4.87 -12.44 15.24
N GLY A 199 -5.51 -11.83 16.23
CA GLY A 199 -5.15 -12.04 17.63
C GLY A 199 -3.68 -11.69 17.90
N SER A 200 -2.89 -12.64 18.39
CA SER A 200 -1.44 -12.48 18.61
C SER A 200 -0.58 -12.86 17.41
N ASN A 201 -1.16 -13.42 16.36
CA ASN A 201 -0.40 -13.81 15.16
C ASN A 201 -0.28 -12.64 14.20
N ILE A 202 0.91 -12.43 13.68
CA ILE A 202 1.20 -11.43 12.66
C ILE A 202 1.94 -12.07 11.48
N THR A 203 1.58 -11.65 10.28
CA THR A 203 2.21 -12.12 9.04
C THR A 203 2.55 -10.96 8.14
N THR A 204 3.63 -11.10 7.40
CA THR A 204 4.00 -10.24 6.25
C THR A 204 4.29 -11.11 5.04
N LYS A 205 4.06 -10.54 3.84
CA LYS A 205 4.15 -11.28 2.59
C LYS A 205 4.91 -10.47 1.54
N PRO A 206 6.24 -10.37 1.69
CA PRO A 206 7.06 -9.62 0.75
C PRO A 206 7.07 -10.26 -0.64
N ILE A 207 7.08 -9.39 -1.64
CA ILE A 207 7.24 -9.73 -3.05
C ILE A 207 8.59 -9.18 -3.52
N ALA A 208 9.43 -10.06 -4.07
CA ALA A 208 10.62 -9.64 -4.77
C ALA A 208 10.86 -10.57 -5.95
N GLY A 209 10.75 -10.00 -7.14
CA GLY A 209 10.80 -10.73 -8.40
C GLY A 209 9.42 -10.78 -9.08
N THR A 210 9.43 -10.40 -10.35
CA THR A 210 8.25 -10.39 -11.20
C THR A 210 8.64 -10.84 -12.60
N VAL A 211 7.91 -11.77 -13.17
CA VAL A 211 8.06 -12.16 -14.56
C VAL A 211 6.72 -12.15 -15.27
N LYS A 212 6.70 -11.59 -16.49
CA LYS A 212 5.50 -11.54 -17.33
C LYS A 212 5.16 -12.94 -17.82
N LYS A 213 3.88 -13.30 -17.80
CA LYS A 213 3.42 -14.54 -18.43
C LYS A 213 3.58 -14.47 -19.93
N THR A 214 4.23 -15.46 -20.48
CA THR A 214 4.38 -15.69 -21.92
C THR A 214 3.86 -17.07 -22.28
N LYS A 215 3.60 -17.31 -23.56
CA LYS A 215 3.15 -18.63 -24.04
C LYS A 215 4.17 -19.71 -23.62
N GLY A 216 3.70 -20.75 -22.95
CA GLY A 216 4.55 -21.86 -22.46
C GLY A 216 5.26 -21.61 -21.12
N LEU A 217 5.17 -20.41 -20.52
CA LEU A 217 5.68 -20.16 -19.18
C LEU A 217 4.60 -20.51 -18.15
N ASN A 218 4.86 -21.55 -17.36
CA ASN A 218 4.02 -21.96 -16.25
C ASN A 218 4.69 -21.65 -14.90
N LYS A 219 4.00 -21.95 -13.81
CA LYS A 219 4.46 -21.68 -12.44
C LYS A 219 5.80 -22.37 -12.11
N ILE A 220 6.03 -23.60 -12.60
CA ILE A 220 7.26 -24.38 -12.37
C ILE A 220 8.43 -23.72 -13.11
N LYS A 221 8.24 -23.39 -14.37
CA LYS A 221 9.27 -22.69 -15.18
C LYS A 221 9.58 -21.30 -14.62
N ALA A 222 8.58 -20.56 -14.13
CA ALA A 222 8.78 -19.29 -13.46
C ALA A 222 9.58 -19.45 -12.14
N LEU A 223 9.32 -20.48 -11.35
CA LEU A 223 10.11 -20.79 -10.17
C LEU A 223 11.57 -21.08 -10.52
N ASN A 224 11.81 -21.88 -11.55
CA ASN A 224 13.16 -22.19 -12.02
C ASN A 224 13.89 -20.96 -12.55
N TYR A 225 13.17 -20.07 -13.26
CA TYR A 225 13.72 -18.78 -13.68
C TYR A 225 14.21 -17.94 -12.48
N PHE A 226 13.38 -17.78 -11.45
CA PHE A 226 13.77 -17.03 -10.26
C PHE A 226 14.93 -17.67 -9.51
N LYS A 227 14.95 -19.03 -9.37
CA LYS A 227 16.03 -19.73 -8.71
C LYS A 227 17.38 -19.57 -9.42
N LYS A 228 17.38 -19.56 -10.75
CA LYS A 228 18.59 -19.40 -11.57
C LYS A 228 19.05 -17.93 -11.63
N ASN A 229 18.15 -16.96 -11.40
CA ASN A 229 18.49 -15.54 -11.42
C ASN A 229 19.06 -15.12 -10.06
N LEU A 230 20.41 -15.07 -9.96
CA LEU A 230 21.13 -14.72 -8.74
C LEU A 230 20.75 -13.32 -8.22
N LYS A 231 20.47 -12.35 -9.10
CA LYS A 231 20.05 -11.00 -8.71
C LYS A 231 18.71 -11.03 -7.98
N GLU A 232 17.70 -11.65 -8.61
CA GLU A 232 16.35 -11.76 -8.04
C GLU A 232 16.37 -12.52 -6.71
N THR A 233 17.15 -13.60 -6.64
CA THR A 233 17.30 -14.40 -5.42
C THR A 233 17.97 -13.63 -4.28
N LYS A 234 19.03 -12.87 -4.58
CA LYS A 234 19.74 -12.04 -3.56
C LYS A 234 18.85 -10.90 -3.08
N GLU A 235 18.15 -10.21 -4.00
CA GLU A 235 17.20 -9.14 -3.64
C GLU A 235 16.08 -9.71 -2.76
N HIS A 236 15.50 -10.85 -3.14
CA HIS A 236 14.46 -11.51 -2.36
C HIS A 236 14.92 -11.89 -0.94
N ASN A 237 16.11 -12.48 -0.81
CA ASN A 237 16.66 -12.83 0.49
C ASN A 237 16.84 -11.58 1.38
N MET A 238 17.38 -10.50 0.82
CA MET A 238 17.57 -9.25 1.56
C MET A 238 16.25 -8.67 2.05
N ILE A 239 15.21 -8.66 1.23
CA ILE A 239 13.89 -8.16 1.62
C ILE A 239 13.26 -9.06 2.69
N VAL A 240 13.37 -10.38 2.56
CA VAL A 240 12.89 -11.34 3.56
C VAL A 240 13.60 -11.14 4.90
N ASP A 241 14.92 -10.97 4.92
CA ASP A 241 15.68 -10.77 6.15
C ASP A 241 15.34 -9.43 6.82
N MET A 242 15.12 -8.39 6.04
CA MET A 242 14.64 -7.10 6.54
C MET A 242 13.25 -7.21 7.19
N GLU A 243 12.29 -7.86 6.54
CA GLU A 243 10.95 -8.06 7.08
C GLU A 243 10.97 -8.95 8.34
N ARG A 244 11.85 -9.95 8.39
CA ARG A 244 12.09 -10.75 9.60
C ARG A 244 12.64 -9.90 10.74
N ASN A 245 13.59 -9.01 10.46
CA ASN A 245 14.15 -8.10 11.45
C ASN A 245 13.08 -7.14 11.99
N ASP A 246 12.23 -6.57 11.13
CA ASP A 246 11.13 -5.70 11.54
C ASP A 246 10.13 -6.43 12.45
N LEU A 247 9.72 -7.65 12.09
CA LEU A 247 8.87 -8.48 12.93
C LEU A 247 9.53 -8.87 14.26
N SER A 248 10.84 -9.12 14.27
CA SER A 248 11.56 -9.56 15.49
C SER A 248 11.54 -8.51 16.60
N ARG A 249 11.39 -7.23 16.27
CA ARG A 249 11.28 -6.14 17.25
C ARG A 249 10.01 -6.25 18.11
N ILE A 250 8.91 -6.76 17.53
CA ILE A 250 7.57 -6.80 18.13
C ILE A 250 7.10 -8.21 18.47
N CYS A 251 7.77 -9.23 17.99
CA CYS A 251 7.41 -10.62 18.22
C CYS A 251 8.23 -11.26 19.34
N LYS A 252 7.69 -12.32 19.92
CA LYS A 252 8.38 -13.17 20.90
C LYS A 252 9.65 -13.74 20.28
N VAL A 253 10.71 -13.85 21.09
CA VAL A 253 11.98 -14.46 20.67
C VAL A 253 11.71 -15.87 20.12
N GLY A 254 12.35 -16.20 18.99
CA GLY A 254 12.20 -17.50 18.32
C GLY A 254 10.86 -17.74 17.59
N SER A 255 9.89 -16.81 17.68
CA SER A 255 8.59 -16.98 17.05
C SER A 255 8.52 -16.54 15.59
N VAL A 256 9.46 -15.71 15.13
CA VAL A 256 9.51 -15.23 13.74
C VAL A 256 10.07 -16.33 12.85
N LYS A 257 9.21 -16.89 12.01
CA LYS A 257 9.56 -18.03 11.15
C LYS A 257 9.16 -17.75 9.69
N LEU A 258 10.00 -18.22 8.79
CA LEU A 258 9.70 -18.26 7.36
C LEU A 258 8.78 -19.46 7.09
N HIS A 259 7.47 -19.18 6.96
CA HIS A 259 6.45 -20.23 6.82
C HIS A 259 6.36 -20.81 5.40
N LYS A 260 6.50 -19.93 4.39
CA LYS A 260 6.62 -20.33 3.00
C LYS A 260 7.74 -19.52 2.37
N GLN A 261 8.72 -20.23 1.83
CA GLN A 261 9.89 -19.61 1.22
C GLN A 261 9.83 -19.72 -0.28
N LYS A 262 10.06 -18.59 -0.96
CA LYS A 262 10.35 -18.57 -2.39
C LYS A 262 9.32 -19.35 -3.22
N ILE A 263 8.04 -19.06 -3.00
CA ILE A 263 6.94 -19.59 -3.81
C ILE A 263 6.62 -18.65 -4.96
N VAL A 264 6.11 -19.21 -6.04
CA VAL A 264 5.59 -18.44 -7.16
C VAL A 264 4.07 -18.31 -7.02
N GLU A 265 3.59 -17.07 -6.95
CA GLU A 265 2.17 -16.78 -7.08
C GLU A 265 1.85 -16.35 -8.50
N GLU A 266 0.79 -16.93 -9.02
CA GLU A 266 0.31 -16.69 -10.38
C GLU A 266 -0.82 -15.68 -10.36
N TYR A 267 -0.67 -14.63 -11.17
CA TYR A 267 -1.69 -13.63 -11.47
C TYR A 267 -2.08 -13.70 -12.95
N LYS A 268 -3.04 -12.89 -13.38
CA LYS A 268 -3.54 -12.91 -14.75
C LYS A 268 -2.41 -12.83 -15.79
N ASP A 269 -1.51 -11.87 -15.65
CA ASP A 269 -0.46 -11.59 -16.65
C ASP A 269 0.96 -11.69 -16.11
N LEU A 270 1.12 -12.10 -14.84
CA LEU A 270 2.39 -12.06 -14.12
C LEU A 270 2.56 -13.30 -13.22
N PHE A 271 3.82 -13.62 -12.95
CA PHE A 271 4.23 -14.45 -11.82
C PHE A 271 5.04 -13.59 -10.84
N HIS A 272 4.70 -13.67 -9.56
CA HIS A 272 5.45 -13.04 -8.49
C HIS A 272 6.20 -14.06 -7.63
N TYR A 273 7.41 -13.70 -7.25
CA TYR A 273 8.24 -14.48 -6.32
C TYR A 273 8.00 -13.95 -4.91
N VAL A 274 7.47 -14.81 -4.03
CA VAL A 274 6.87 -14.40 -2.75
C VAL A 274 7.38 -15.27 -1.63
N SER A 275 7.51 -14.68 -0.43
CA SER A 275 7.68 -15.44 0.82
C SER A 275 6.60 -15.05 1.83
N LEU A 276 6.32 -15.94 2.79
CA LEU A 276 5.40 -15.69 3.88
C LEU A 276 6.14 -15.83 5.20
N ILE A 277 6.22 -14.74 5.97
CA ILE A 277 6.86 -14.69 7.27
C ILE A 277 5.76 -14.55 8.32
N LYS A 278 5.86 -15.33 9.38
CA LYS A 278 4.92 -15.31 10.50
C LYS A 278 5.66 -15.07 11.81
N GLY A 279 5.00 -14.38 12.73
CA GLY A 279 5.48 -14.16 14.09
C GLY A 279 4.33 -14.15 15.09
N LYS A 280 4.67 -14.30 16.37
CA LYS A 280 3.74 -14.19 17.49
C LYS A 280 4.10 -12.96 18.31
N LEU A 281 3.19 -12.00 18.38
CA LEU A 281 3.40 -10.73 19.10
C LEU A 281 3.68 -10.96 20.59
N LYS A 282 4.54 -10.13 21.17
CA LYS A 282 4.67 -9.99 22.61
C LYS A 282 3.37 -9.42 23.20
N LYS A 283 3.09 -9.69 24.49
CA LYS A 283 1.82 -9.28 25.14
C LYS A 283 1.64 -7.76 25.24
N GLU A 284 2.74 -7.04 25.45
CA GLU A 284 2.79 -5.59 25.65
C GLU A 284 2.65 -4.77 24.37
N ILE A 285 2.76 -5.38 23.20
CA ILE A 285 2.75 -4.69 21.90
C ILE A 285 1.39 -4.07 21.59
N LYS A 286 1.39 -2.77 21.36
CA LYS A 286 0.24 -1.98 20.95
C LYS A 286 0.18 -1.83 19.43
N ASN A 287 -0.96 -1.39 18.90
CA ASN A 287 -1.12 -1.15 17.46
C ASN A 287 -0.09 -0.16 16.92
N ILE A 288 0.25 0.88 17.68
CA ILE A 288 1.26 1.87 17.28
C ILE A 288 2.64 1.25 17.11
N ASP A 289 3.01 0.28 17.94
CA ASP A 289 4.31 -0.38 17.89
C ASP A 289 4.43 -1.24 16.62
N ILE A 290 3.33 -1.90 16.23
CA ILE A 290 3.25 -2.65 14.98
C ILE A 290 3.45 -1.73 13.77
N ILE A 291 2.73 -0.59 13.74
CA ILE A 291 2.85 0.38 12.66
C ILE A 291 4.27 0.93 12.58
N LYS A 292 4.88 1.32 13.71
CA LYS A 292 6.26 1.83 13.78
C LYS A 292 7.30 0.80 13.31
N ALA A 293 7.12 -0.47 13.66
CA ALA A 293 8.06 -1.51 13.27
C ALA A 293 7.98 -1.85 11.77
N MET A 294 6.77 -1.94 11.24
CA MET A 294 6.54 -2.48 9.89
C MET A 294 6.45 -1.40 8.80
N MET A 295 6.04 -0.17 9.13
CA MET A 295 5.76 0.87 8.15
C MET A 295 6.77 2.04 8.22
N PRO A 296 7.12 2.62 7.05
CA PRO A 296 6.81 2.16 5.70
C PRO A 296 7.50 0.83 5.37
N GLY A 297 6.93 0.07 4.42
CA GLY A 297 7.47 -1.23 4.01
C GLY A 297 8.87 -1.10 3.42
N GLY A 298 9.79 -1.93 3.88
CA GLY A 298 11.17 -1.82 3.44
C GLY A 298 11.40 -2.24 1.99
N SER A 299 10.57 -3.14 1.45
CA SER A 299 10.61 -3.56 0.04
C SER A 299 10.50 -2.39 -0.95
N VAL A 300 9.83 -1.29 -0.56
CA VAL A 300 9.62 -0.08 -1.38
C VAL A 300 10.46 1.13 -0.96
N ILE A 301 11.26 0.98 0.09
CA ILE A 301 12.17 2.02 0.60
C ILE A 301 13.62 1.61 0.33
N GLY A 302 14.04 0.51 0.89
CA GLY A 302 15.40 -0.02 0.85
C GLY A 302 15.89 -0.48 2.22
N CYS A 303 17.16 -0.85 2.30
CA CYS A 303 17.76 -1.49 3.47
C CYS A 303 19.20 -0.97 3.73
N PRO A 304 19.57 -0.66 4.99
CA PRO A 304 18.77 -0.63 6.22
C PRO A 304 17.70 0.46 6.22
N LYS A 305 16.48 0.15 6.68
CA LYS A 305 15.29 1.01 6.53
C LYS A 305 15.50 2.45 7.01
N ILE A 306 15.95 2.63 8.25
CA ILE A 306 16.06 3.96 8.88
C ILE A 306 17.07 4.85 8.15
N ASN A 307 18.25 4.33 7.87
CA ASN A 307 19.28 5.08 7.15
C ASN A 307 18.83 5.42 5.73
N THR A 308 18.23 4.45 5.04
CA THR A 308 17.73 4.65 3.67
C THR A 308 16.61 5.69 3.62
N LEU A 309 15.70 5.73 4.60
CA LEU A 309 14.68 6.77 4.72
C LEU A 309 15.31 8.16 4.89
N SER A 310 16.34 8.29 5.73
CA SER A 310 17.05 9.55 5.91
C SER A 310 17.71 10.02 4.61
N LEU A 311 18.34 9.12 3.88
CA LEU A 311 18.96 9.43 2.58
C LEU A 311 17.92 9.89 1.53
N LEU A 312 16.78 9.20 1.45
CA LEU A 312 15.68 9.56 0.55
C LEU A 312 15.08 10.92 0.89
N ASN A 313 14.75 11.14 2.16
CA ASN A 313 14.10 12.37 2.60
C ASN A 313 14.99 13.61 2.43
N ASN A 314 16.31 13.45 2.55
CA ASN A 314 17.26 14.52 2.27
C ASN A 314 17.36 14.86 0.76
N GLN A 315 17.12 13.88 -0.10
CA GLN A 315 17.19 14.03 -1.55
C GLN A 315 15.88 14.49 -2.17
N GLU A 316 14.74 13.97 -1.69
CA GLU A 316 13.42 14.21 -2.26
C GLU A 316 12.94 15.63 -1.95
N LYS A 317 12.53 16.37 -3.00
CA LYS A 317 12.03 17.75 -2.89
C LYS A 317 10.52 17.84 -2.79
N GLU A 318 9.82 16.72 -3.02
CA GLU A 318 8.37 16.65 -3.02
C GLU A 318 7.89 15.50 -2.13
N ASN A 319 6.73 15.72 -1.49
CA ASN A 319 6.09 14.69 -0.68
C ASN A 319 5.70 13.47 -1.53
N ARG A 320 5.87 12.27 -1.00
CA ARG A 320 5.36 11.04 -1.62
C ARG A 320 3.85 10.90 -1.50
N ASN A 321 3.22 11.59 -0.54
CA ASN A 321 1.81 11.51 -0.21
C ASN A 321 1.38 10.07 0.12
N ILE A 322 0.52 9.48 -0.74
CA ILE A 322 0.05 8.11 -0.56
C ILE A 322 1.08 7.06 -0.98
N TYR A 323 2.00 7.41 -1.89
CA TYR A 323 2.95 6.46 -2.44
C TYR A 323 3.90 5.92 -1.36
N THR A 324 4.06 4.60 -1.33
CA THR A 324 4.78 3.87 -0.27
C THR A 324 4.22 4.05 1.15
N GLY A 325 3.04 4.65 1.26
CA GLY A 325 2.20 4.56 2.44
C GLY A 325 1.50 3.19 2.54
N SER A 326 0.47 3.11 3.37
CA SER A 326 -0.27 1.85 3.57
C SER A 326 -1.76 2.10 3.64
N PHE A 327 -2.53 1.25 2.95
CA PHE A 327 -3.99 1.23 3.04
C PHE A 327 -4.45 -0.06 3.71
N GLY A 328 -5.49 0.04 4.51
CA GLY A 328 -6.07 -1.13 5.13
C GLY A 328 -7.09 -0.80 6.22
N TYR A 329 -7.26 -1.71 7.14
CA TYR A 329 -8.19 -1.54 8.25
C TYR A 329 -7.62 -2.00 9.59
N ILE A 330 -8.21 -1.45 10.65
CA ILE A 330 -8.01 -1.86 12.05
C ILE A 330 -9.40 -2.16 12.61
N LYS A 331 -9.63 -3.41 13.02
CA LYS A 331 -10.86 -3.83 13.69
C LYS A 331 -10.86 -3.41 15.15
N PHE A 332 -12.03 -3.31 15.75
CA PHE A 332 -12.19 -2.94 17.16
C PHE A 332 -11.63 -3.99 18.13
N ASN A 333 -11.50 -5.25 17.69
CA ASN A 333 -10.80 -6.30 18.45
C ASN A 333 -9.28 -6.23 18.33
N GLY A 334 -8.74 -5.27 17.56
CA GLY A 334 -7.31 -5.07 17.35
C GLY A 334 -6.71 -5.86 16.17
N ASP A 335 -7.49 -6.69 15.47
CA ASP A 335 -7.03 -7.30 14.22
C ASP A 335 -6.83 -6.22 13.16
N MET A 336 -5.86 -6.42 12.28
CA MET A 336 -5.58 -5.44 11.22
C MET A 336 -5.06 -6.10 9.95
N ARG A 337 -5.27 -5.43 8.83
CA ARG A 337 -4.70 -5.76 7.55
C ARG A 337 -4.29 -4.50 6.83
N PHE A 338 -3.05 -4.45 6.36
CA PHE A 338 -2.51 -3.34 5.59
C PHE A 338 -1.70 -3.83 4.40
N ASN A 339 -1.85 -3.14 3.29
CA ASN A 339 -1.01 -3.29 2.11
C ASN A 339 0.04 -2.17 2.04
N ILE A 340 0.92 -2.24 1.05
CA ILE A 340 1.77 -1.13 0.62
C ILE A 340 1.05 -0.43 -0.53
N ILE A 341 0.93 0.90 -0.49
CA ILE A 341 0.32 1.67 -1.59
C ILE A 341 1.34 1.86 -2.70
N ILE A 342 1.24 1.02 -3.71
CA ILE A 342 2.00 1.07 -4.96
C ILE A 342 1.07 0.78 -6.14
N ARG A 343 1.50 1.05 -7.37
CA ARG A 343 0.66 0.95 -8.56
C ARG A 343 -0.66 1.71 -8.39
N SER A 344 -0.51 2.98 -7.98
CA SER A 344 -1.63 3.79 -7.51
C SER A 344 -1.65 5.16 -8.17
N ILE A 345 -2.85 5.72 -8.22
CA ILE A 345 -3.10 7.10 -8.65
C ILE A 345 -3.86 7.82 -7.53
N LEU A 346 -3.38 9.02 -7.20
CA LEU A 346 -4.08 9.99 -6.37
C LEU A 346 -4.67 11.05 -7.29
N ASN A 347 -5.98 11.25 -7.26
CA ASN A 347 -6.61 12.41 -7.88
C ASN A 347 -7.12 13.35 -6.78
N TYR A 348 -6.60 14.56 -6.76
CA TYR A 348 -6.92 15.58 -5.80
C TYR A 348 -6.89 16.96 -6.45
N LYS A 349 -7.97 17.76 -6.27
CA LYS A 349 -8.10 19.10 -6.89
C LYS A 349 -7.85 19.10 -8.40
N ASN A 350 -8.39 18.10 -9.11
CA ASN A 350 -8.20 17.89 -10.56
C ASN A 350 -6.73 17.70 -11.00
N ILE A 351 -5.87 17.28 -10.09
CA ILE A 351 -4.52 16.84 -10.38
C ILE A 351 -4.45 15.35 -10.11
N SER A 352 -4.02 14.59 -11.11
CA SER A 352 -3.68 13.18 -10.95
C SER A 352 -2.19 13.00 -10.77
N GLU A 353 -1.79 12.26 -9.75
CA GLU A 353 -0.41 11.97 -9.37
C GLU A 353 -0.19 10.46 -9.35
N ILE A 354 0.89 10.01 -10.01
CA ILE A 354 1.39 8.63 -10.04
C ILE A 354 2.86 8.67 -9.63
N SER A 355 3.30 7.66 -8.87
CA SER A 355 4.72 7.51 -8.45
C SER A 355 5.19 6.07 -8.63
#